data_3051b4bc0a865f1a06af9d5a98fcde23
#
_entry.id   3051b4bc0a865f1a06af9d5a98fcde23
#
_cell.length_a   1.000
_cell.length_b   1.000
_cell.length_c   1.000
_cell.angle_alpha   90.00
_cell.angle_beta   90.00
_cell.angle_gamma   90.00
#
_symmetry.space_group_name_H-M   'P 1'
#
loop_
_entity.id
_entity.type
_entity.pdbx_description
1 polymer ?
#
loop_
_entity_poly.entity_id
_entity_poly.type
_entity_poly.pdbx_seq_one_letter_code
_entity_poly.pdbx_strand_id
1 'polypeptide(L)'
;LQGIDAQKALVTTNVARLASGHAAHDMLLWGARGMGKSALLRASVCAAQQAEPGGLALVQVASSALTGLPTLFNELAAVQRRFLVFIDDLGFGEHDSEGPRALRSWLEGGVEARPGNVRLAVTANRRAIVPRHMAEQDDPINPRDAVDDKLALADRFGLSIGFHACSQDDYLAIVGGYCAALGLAWDQAEALEWAKRRGARSGRVAWQFVTELAGRAGQFC
;
A
#
# COMPACT_ATOMS: atom_id res chain seq x y z
N LEU A 1 -4.14 4.41 13.25
CA LEU A 1 -4.83 3.48 12.36
C LEU A 1 -5.48 2.41 13.22
N GLN A 2 -6.81 2.29 13.17
CA GLN A 2 -7.62 1.34 13.93
C GLN A 2 -8.11 0.22 13.00
N GLY A 3 -8.34 -0.98 13.54
CA GLY A 3 -8.91 -2.12 12.80
C GLY A 3 -7.99 -2.80 11.79
N ILE A 4 -6.68 -2.50 11.84
CA ILE A 4 -5.64 -3.09 10.96
C ILE A 4 -4.39 -3.52 11.75
N ASP A 5 -4.57 -4.00 12.98
CA ASP A 5 -3.43 -4.29 13.86
C ASP A 5 -2.53 -5.41 13.33
N ALA A 6 -3.12 -6.45 12.71
CA ALA A 6 -2.37 -7.52 12.08
C ALA A 6 -1.53 -7.00 10.89
N GLN A 7 -2.14 -6.20 10.01
CA GLN A 7 -1.45 -5.57 8.89
C GLN A 7 -0.34 -4.64 9.36
N LYS A 8 -0.61 -3.86 10.42
CA LYS A 8 0.35 -2.96 11.04
C LYS A 8 1.56 -3.72 11.57
N ALA A 9 1.34 -4.80 12.31
CA ALA A 9 2.41 -5.63 12.85
C ALA A 9 3.30 -6.18 11.72
N LEU A 10 2.71 -6.74 10.65
CA LEU A 10 3.44 -7.31 9.53
C LEU A 10 4.29 -6.25 8.80
N VAL A 11 3.70 -5.11 8.44
CA VAL A 11 4.40 -4.05 7.70
C VAL A 11 5.50 -3.45 8.55
N THR A 12 5.21 -3.08 9.81
CA THR A 12 6.19 -2.44 10.70
C THR A 12 7.37 -3.36 10.99
N THR A 13 7.11 -4.65 11.25
CA THR A 13 8.19 -5.62 11.48
C THR A 13 9.07 -5.79 10.25
N ASN A 14 8.48 -5.89 9.05
CA ASN A 14 9.24 -6.06 7.81
C ASN A 14 10.09 -4.83 7.48
N VAL A 15 9.54 -3.63 7.67
CA VAL A 15 10.25 -2.36 7.47
C VAL A 15 11.39 -2.19 8.48
N ALA A 16 11.16 -2.53 9.76
CA ALA A 16 12.20 -2.50 10.79
C ALA A 16 13.35 -3.46 10.46
N ARG A 17 13.05 -4.70 10.01
CA ARG A 17 14.07 -5.65 9.55
C ARG A 17 14.92 -5.07 8.42
N LEU A 18 14.30 -4.45 7.44
CA LEU A 18 15.02 -3.80 6.35
C LEU A 18 15.94 -2.69 6.87
N ALA A 19 15.44 -1.82 7.75
CA ALA A 19 16.23 -0.72 8.32
C ALA A 19 17.48 -1.25 9.04
N SER A 20 17.35 -2.29 9.84
CA SER A 20 18.46 -2.93 10.58
C SER A 20 19.33 -3.87 9.72
N GLY A 21 19.11 -3.92 8.40
CA GLY A 21 19.92 -4.75 7.49
C GLY A 21 19.63 -6.25 7.57
N HIS A 22 18.53 -6.64 8.18
CA HIS A 22 18.10 -8.03 8.23
C HIS A 22 17.29 -8.41 6.98
N ALA A 23 17.06 -9.72 6.80
CA ALA A 23 16.24 -10.24 5.73
C ALA A 23 14.82 -9.66 5.80
N ALA A 24 14.37 -9.04 4.72
CA ALA A 24 13.06 -8.44 4.56
C ALA A 24 12.47 -8.80 3.20
N HIS A 25 11.14 -8.84 3.14
CA HIS A 25 10.39 -9.15 1.93
C HIS A 25 10.00 -7.91 1.15
N ASP A 26 9.78 -8.07 -0.16
CA ASP A 26 8.96 -7.14 -0.92
C ASP A 26 7.51 -7.27 -0.48
N MET A 27 6.79 -6.17 -0.54
CA MET A 27 5.44 -6.07 -0.01
C MET A 27 4.43 -5.63 -1.06
N LEU A 28 3.31 -6.33 -1.13
CA LEU A 28 2.11 -5.90 -1.82
C LEU A 28 0.99 -5.62 -0.80
N LEU A 29 0.58 -4.38 -0.67
CA LEU A 29 -0.57 -3.97 0.13
C LEU A 29 -1.75 -3.73 -0.81
N TRP A 30 -2.75 -4.59 -0.77
CA TRP A 30 -3.87 -4.53 -1.71
C TRP A 30 -5.23 -4.42 -1.00
N GLY A 31 -6.25 -3.95 -1.70
CA GLY A 31 -7.62 -3.92 -1.18
C GLY A 31 -8.28 -2.54 -1.21
N ALA A 32 -9.34 -2.36 -0.43
CA ALA A 32 -10.24 -1.22 -0.51
C ALA A 32 -9.52 0.14 -0.42
N ARG A 33 -10.00 1.10 -1.20
CA ARG A 33 -9.49 2.48 -1.19
C ARG A 33 -9.74 3.16 0.16
N GLY A 34 -8.83 4.03 0.56
CA GLY A 34 -8.98 4.81 1.79
C GLY A 34 -8.75 4.03 3.09
N MET A 35 -8.32 2.77 3.04
CA MET A 35 -8.07 1.92 4.21
C MET A 35 -6.69 2.09 4.84
N GLY A 36 -5.94 3.09 4.45
CA GLY A 36 -4.68 3.45 5.10
C GLY A 36 -3.43 2.69 4.62
N LYS A 37 -3.47 1.95 3.49
CA LYS A 37 -2.31 1.22 2.94
C LYS A 37 -1.04 2.08 2.85
N SER A 38 -1.10 3.15 2.08
CA SER A 38 0.04 4.07 1.87
C SER A 38 0.42 4.82 3.15
N ALA A 39 -0.57 5.18 3.99
CA ALA A 39 -0.32 5.83 5.27
C ALA A 39 0.41 4.91 6.25
N LEU A 40 0.01 3.63 6.31
CA LEU A 40 0.68 2.63 7.13
C LEU A 40 2.14 2.44 6.72
N LEU A 41 2.40 2.31 5.42
CA LEU A 41 3.75 2.15 4.91
C LEU A 41 4.64 3.34 5.29
N ARG A 42 4.17 4.56 5.02
CA ARG A 42 4.92 5.79 5.36
C ARG A 42 5.14 5.91 6.86
N ALA A 43 4.13 5.63 7.69
CA ALA A 43 4.26 5.66 9.15
C ALA A 43 5.28 4.62 9.65
N SER A 44 5.29 3.42 9.07
CA SER A 44 6.27 2.37 9.42
C SER A 44 7.70 2.78 9.05
N VAL A 45 7.88 3.44 7.89
CA VAL A 45 9.19 3.98 7.49
C VAL A 45 9.64 5.10 8.43
N CYS A 46 8.75 6.06 8.76
CA CYS A 46 9.06 7.12 9.72
C CYS A 46 9.47 6.55 11.08
N ALA A 47 8.76 5.56 11.59
CA ALA A 47 9.09 4.91 12.86
C ALA A 47 10.46 4.21 12.79
N ALA A 48 10.77 3.52 11.70
CA ALA A 48 12.07 2.90 11.51
C ALA A 48 13.21 3.93 11.42
N GLN A 49 12.99 5.05 10.74
CA GLN A 49 13.96 6.15 10.63
C GLN A 49 14.20 6.86 11.98
N GLN A 50 13.17 6.92 12.84
CA GLN A 50 13.32 7.47 14.20
C GLN A 50 14.14 6.52 15.09
N ALA A 51 13.91 5.21 14.95
CA ALA A 51 14.65 4.20 15.72
C ALA A 51 16.10 4.06 15.25
N GLU A 52 16.35 4.17 13.95
CA GLU A 52 17.66 3.99 13.32
C GLU A 52 17.92 5.08 12.26
N PRO A 53 18.33 6.29 12.68
CA PRO A 53 18.60 7.39 11.77
C PRO A 53 19.66 7.05 10.73
N GLY A 54 19.30 7.21 9.45
CA GLY A 54 20.20 6.87 8.34
C GLY A 54 20.15 5.41 7.87
N GLY A 55 19.54 4.49 8.61
CA GLY A 55 19.44 3.07 8.23
C GLY A 55 18.59 2.84 6.98
N LEU A 56 17.48 3.56 6.85
CA LEU A 56 16.51 3.38 5.77
C LEU A 56 16.19 4.71 5.05
N ALA A 57 16.04 4.66 3.73
CA ALA A 57 15.42 5.73 2.94
C ALA A 57 14.18 5.21 2.19
N LEU A 58 13.16 6.06 2.09
CA LEU A 58 11.99 5.84 1.23
C LEU A 58 12.23 6.54 -0.11
N VAL A 59 12.11 5.79 -1.21
CA VAL A 59 12.18 6.31 -2.57
C VAL A 59 10.81 6.08 -3.21
N GLN A 60 10.06 7.13 -3.47
CA GLN A 60 8.76 7.00 -4.13
C GLN A 60 8.93 7.11 -5.64
N VAL A 61 8.38 6.13 -6.36
CA VAL A 61 8.39 6.06 -7.83
C VAL A 61 6.95 6.14 -8.34
N ALA A 62 6.73 6.96 -9.35
CA ALA A 62 5.44 7.04 -10.02
C ALA A 62 5.17 5.75 -10.80
N SER A 63 3.92 5.31 -10.84
CA SER A 63 3.51 4.10 -11.61
C SER A 63 3.83 4.21 -13.11
N SER A 64 3.94 5.42 -13.66
CA SER A 64 4.35 5.68 -15.03
C SER A 64 5.87 5.56 -15.28
N ALA A 65 6.69 5.44 -14.24
CA ALA A 65 8.15 5.42 -14.32
C ALA A 65 8.76 4.04 -14.07
N LEU A 66 7.99 2.97 -14.20
CA LEU A 66 8.44 1.60 -13.94
C LEU A 66 9.59 1.15 -14.83
N THR A 67 9.65 1.62 -16.06
CA THR A 67 10.75 1.33 -17.01
C THR A 67 12.10 1.87 -16.54
N GLY A 68 12.11 2.87 -15.66
CA GLY A 68 13.32 3.44 -15.06
C GLY A 68 13.84 2.69 -13.81
N LEU A 69 13.11 1.70 -13.31
CA LEU A 69 13.50 0.95 -12.11
C LEU A 69 14.88 0.30 -12.23
N PRO A 70 15.29 -0.28 -13.39
CA PRO A 70 16.64 -0.85 -13.55
C PRO A 70 17.73 0.15 -13.22
N THR A 71 17.68 1.31 -13.86
CA THR A 71 18.67 2.38 -13.66
C THR A 71 18.68 2.85 -12.20
N LEU A 72 17.51 3.09 -11.63
CA LEU A 72 17.37 3.49 -10.23
C LEU A 72 18.02 2.45 -9.30
N PHE A 73 17.77 1.17 -9.49
CA PHE A 73 18.31 0.12 -8.62
C PHE A 73 19.83 0.01 -8.73
N ASN A 74 20.40 0.18 -9.92
CA ASN A 74 21.85 0.22 -10.10
C ASN A 74 22.48 1.40 -9.36
N GLU A 75 21.85 2.57 -9.39
CA GLU A 75 22.30 3.74 -8.62
C GLU A 75 22.20 3.48 -7.10
N LEU A 76 21.08 2.93 -6.63
CA LEU A 76 20.88 2.63 -5.23
C LEU A 76 21.81 1.53 -4.71
N ALA A 77 22.19 0.58 -5.55
CA ALA A 77 23.13 -0.51 -5.20
C ALA A 77 24.47 0.02 -4.74
N ALA A 78 24.95 1.13 -5.32
CA ALA A 78 26.23 1.74 -5.01
C ALA A 78 26.24 2.51 -3.67
N VAL A 79 25.07 2.74 -3.05
CA VAL A 79 24.94 3.54 -1.84
C VAL A 79 24.91 2.63 -0.61
N GLN A 80 25.72 2.91 0.38
CA GLN A 80 25.76 2.18 1.66
C GLN A 80 24.58 2.57 2.59
N ARG A 81 23.36 2.33 2.10
CA ARG A 81 22.11 2.58 2.81
C ARG A 81 21.06 1.56 2.37
N ARG A 82 20.05 1.32 3.20
CA ARG A 82 18.88 0.52 2.82
C ARG A 82 17.81 1.41 2.18
N PHE A 83 17.12 0.85 1.20
CA PHE A 83 16.09 1.57 0.46
C PHE A 83 14.79 0.76 0.41
N LEU A 84 13.69 1.43 0.71
CA LEU A 84 12.36 0.94 0.37
C LEU A 84 11.85 1.74 -0.82
N VAL A 85 11.81 1.10 -2.00
CA VAL A 85 11.23 1.70 -3.20
C VAL A 85 9.72 1.51 -3.14
N PHE A 86 8.98 2.59 -3.22
CA PHE A 86 7.54 2.61 -3.00
C PHE A 86 6.80 3.06 -4.26
N ILE A 87 5.90 2.22 -4.75
CA ILE A 87 4.98 2.51 -5.85
C ILE A 87 3.57 2.55 -5.29
N ASP A 88 2.98 3.74 -5.29
CA ASP A 88 1.65 3.97 -4.72
C ASP A 88 0.57 3.84 -5.80
N ASP A 89 -0.55 3.18 -5.46
CA ASP A 89 -1.74 2.98 -6.29
C ASP A 89 -1.42 2.36 -7.67
N LEU A 90 -0.61 1.29 -7.66
CA LEU A 90 -0.27 0.58 -8.87
C LEU A 90 -1.50 -0.10 -9.47
N GLY A 91 -1.75 0.19 -10.73
CA GLY A 91 -2.75 -0.47 -11.55
C GLY A 91 -2.34 -0.35 -13.01
N PHE A 92 -2.35 -1.46 -13.72
CA PHE A 92 -2.05 -1.48 -15.14
C PHE A 92 -3.32 -1.30 -15.95
N GLY A 93 -3.25 -0.54 -17.04
CA GLY A 93 -4.31 -0.42 -18.02
C GLY A 93 -4.49 -1.72 -18.81
N GLU A 94 -5.64 -1.86 -19.46
CA GLU A 94 -5.96 -3.07 -20.25
C GLU A 94 -4.97 -3.33 -21.39
N HIS A 95 -4.33 -2.28 -21.89
CA HIS A 95 -3.37 -2.34 -23.00
C HIS A 95 -1.90 -2.22 -22.53
N ASP A 96 -1.66 -2.11 -21.22
CA ASP A 96 -0.30 -2.03 -20.67
C ASP A 96 0.28 -3.43 -20.49
N SER A 97 1.10 -3.86 -21.42
CA SER A 97 1.82 -5.13 -21.35
C SER A 97 3.26 -4.99 -20.86
N GLU A 98 3.83 -3.78 -20.89
CA GLU A 98 5.23 -3.55 -20.51
C GLU A 98 5.41 -3.41 -19.00
N GLY A 99 4.52 -2.68 -18.34
CA GLY A 99 4.58 -2.48 -16.89
C GLY A 99 4.53 -3.77 -16.08
N PRO A 100 3.55 -4.69 -16.33
CA PRO A 100 3.51 -5.98 -15.67
C PRO A 100 4.75 -6.84 -15.93
N ARG A 101 5.28 -6.84 -17.16
CA ARG A 101 6.49 -7.60 -17.52
C ARG A 101 7.73 -7.06 -16.82
N ALA A 102 7.91 -5.74 -16.80
CA ALA A 102 8.99 -5.09 -16.09
C ALA A 102 8.95 -5.45 -14.59
N LEU A 103 7.79 -5.32 -13.94
CA LEU A 103 7.63 -5.64 -12.53
C LEU A 103 7.88 -7.12 -12.24
N ARG A 104 7.41 -8.03 -13.12
CA ARG A 104 7.67 -9.47 -13.00
C ARG A 104 9.16 -9.79 -13.07
N SER A 105 9.88 -9.27 -14.07
CA SER A 105 11.32 -9.46 -14.23
C SER A 105 12.09 -9.09 -12.97
N TRP A 106 11.66 -8.04 -12.29
CA TRP A 106 12.25 -7.56 -11.04
C TRP A 106 12.01 -8.50 -9.85
N LEU A 107 10.79 -8.98 -9.72
CA LEU A 107 10.41 -9.85 -8.60
C LEU A 107 10.99 -11.26 -8.75
N GLU A 108 11.24 -11.72 -9.98
CA GLU A 108 11.82 -13.03 -10.29
C GLU A 108 13.36 -13.06 -10.18
N GLY A 109 14.01 -11.90 -10.04
CA GLY A 109 15.46 -11.83 -10.00
C GLY A 109 16.11 -12.15 -11.35
N GLY A 110 15.56 -11.55 -12.44
CA GLY A 110 16.09 -11.68 -13.80
C GLY A 110 17.58 -11.35 -13.92
N VAL A 111 18.10 -11.24 -15.15
CA VAL A 111 19.53 -11.09 -15.51
C VAL A 111 20.27 -10.00 -14.72
N GLU A 112 19.54 -8.98 -14.23
CA GLU A 112 20.04 -7.98 -13.30
C GLU A 112 19.60 -8.36 -11.89
N ALA A 113 20.51 -8.91 -11.11
CA ALA A 113 20.25 -9.29 -9.72
C ALA A 113 19.80 -8.06 -8.92
N ARG A 114 18.66 -8.19 -8.25
CA ARG A 114 18.15 -7.14 -7.38
C ARG A 114 19.15 -6.80 -6.26
N PRO A 115 19.46 -5.52 -6.02
CA PRO A 115 20.39 -5.13 -4.97
C PRO A 115 19.94 -5.63 -3.60
N GLY A 116 20.86 -6.15 -2.81
CA GLY A 116 20.57 -6.68 -1.48
C GLY A 116 20.04 -5.63 -0.50
N ASN A 117 20.39 -4.35 -0.74
CA ASN A 117 19.98 -3.21 0.08
C ASN A 117 18.65 -2.56 -0.35
N VAL A 118 17.95 -3.09 -1.36
CA VAL A 118 16.70 -2.54 -1.87
C VAL A 118 15.56 -3.53 -1.68
N ARG A 119 14.40 -3.04 -1.24
CA ARG A 119 13.13 -3.78 -1.25
C ARG A 119 12.05 -2.93 -1.89
N LEU A 120 11.08 -3.61 -2.50
CA LEU A 120 9.95 -2.98 -3.16
C LEU A 120 8.70 -3.05 -2.28
N ALA A 121 7.95 -1.96 -2.22
CA ALA A 121 6.62 -1.92 -1.64
C ALA A 121 5.65 -1.33 -2.65
N VAL A 122 4.54 -2.01 -2.85
CA VAL A 122 3.51 -1.62 -3.82
C VAL A 122 2.18 -1.55 -3.12
N THR A 123 1.39 -0.51 -3.40
CA THR A 123 -0.03 -0.52 -3.04
C THR A 123 -0.89 -0.70 -4.28
N ALA A 124 -1.99 -1.43 -4.16
CA ALA A 124 -2.95 -1.65 -5.23
C ALA A 124 -4.38 -1.67 -4.68
N ASN A 125 -5.36 -1.38 -5.53
CA ASN A 125 -6.77 -1.43 -5.13
C ASN A 125 -7.39 -2.83 -5.27
N ARG A 126 -6.70 -3.75 -5.94
CA ARG A 126 -7.08 -5.15 -6.12
C ARG A 126 -5.86 -6.04 -5.90
N ARG A 127 -6.08 -7.30 -5.50
CA ARG A 127 -5.00 -8.29 -5.41
C ARG A 127 -4.41 -8.60 -6.80
N ALA A 128 -5.27 -8.77 -7.80
CA ALA A 128 -4.86 -8.85 -9.18
C ALA A 128 -4.54 -7.43 -9.68
N ILE A 129 -3.28 -7.09 -9.81
CA ILE A 129 -2.80 -5.77 -10.22
C ILE A 129 -3.11 -5.54 -11.72
N VAL A 130 -3.17 -6.61 -12.49
CA VAL A 130 -3.51 -6.59 -13.93
C VAL A 130 -5.02 -6.76 -14.12
N PRO A 131 -5.72 -5.93 -14.93
CA PRO A 131 -7.15 -6.06 -15.17
C PRO A 131 -7.50 -7.38 -15.85
N ARG A 132 -8.71 -7.90 -15.57
CA ARG A 132 -9.29 -9.02 -16.30
C ARG A 132 -10.05 -8.49 -17.50
N HIS A 133 -9.78 -8.99 -18.68
CA HIS A 133 -10.64 -8.76 -19.86
C HIS A 133 -11.89 -9.63 -19.74
N MET A 134 -13.08 -9.05 -19.96
CA MET A 134 -14.33 -9.83 -20.02
C MET A 134 -14.30 -10.85 -21.19
N ALA A 135 -13.62 -10.51 -22.29
CA ALA A 135 -13.42 -11.41 -23.44
C ALA A 135 -12.57 -12.65 -23.12
N GLU A 136 -11.73 -12.60 -22.08
CA GLU A 136 -10.93 -13.76 -21.65
C GLU A 136 -11.75 -14.81 -20.88
N GLN A 137 -12.97 -14.46 -20.43
CA GLN A 137 -13.89 -15.41 -19.80
C GLN A 137 -14.65 -16.27 -20.82
N ASP A 138 -14.78 -15.78 -22.05
CA ASP A 138 -15.49 -16.45 -23.16
C ASP A 138 -14.54 -17.18 -24.13
N ASP A 139 -13.21 -17.16 -23.88
CA ASP A 139 -12.24 -17.93 -24.69
C ASP A 139 -12.27 -19.40 -24.28
N PRO A 140 -12.76 -20.31 -25.17
CA PRO A 140 -12.91 -21.71 -24.83
C PRO A 140 -11.60 -22.49 -24.72
N ILE A 141 -10.45 -21.86 -25.04
CA ILE A 141 -9.18 -22.58 -25.16
C ILE A 141 -8.32 -22.50 -23.90
N ASN A 142 -8.27 -21.39 -23.13
CA ASN A 142 -7.52 -21.33 -21.85
C ASN A 142 -7.91 -20.17 -20.91
N PRO A 143 -9.09 -20.17 -20.29
CA PRO A 143 -9.47 -19.12 -19.33
C PRO A 143 -8.68 -19.20 -18.01
N ARG A 144 -8.07 -20.34 -17.69
CA ARG A 144 -7.32 -20.55 -16.43
C ARG A 144 -5.92 -19.97 -16.50
N ASP A 145 -5.20 -20.12 -17.60
CA ASP A 145 -3.80 -19.69 -17.72
C ASP A 145 -3.65 -18.16 -17.66
N ALA A 146 -4.59 -17.42 -18.25
CA ALA A 146 -4.59 -15.96 -18.19
C ALA A 146 -4.92 -15.41 -16.78
N VAL A 147 -5.73 -16.13 -15.99
CA VAL A 147 -6.05 -15.77 -14.60
C VAL A 147 -4.86 -16.11 -13.69
N ASP A 148 -4.20 -17.24 -13.93
CA ASP A 148 -3.04 -17.69 -13.15
C ASP A 148 -1.85 -16.75 -13.37
N ASP A 149 -1.62 -16.26 -14.58
CA ASP A 149 -0.55 -15.30 -14.89
C ASP A 149 -0.75 -13.94 -14.20
N LYS A 150 -1.99 -13.52 -14.02
CA LYS A 150 -2.34 -12.24 -13.35
C LYS A 150 -2.26 -12.32 -11.82
N LEU A 151 -2.56 -13.49 -11.25
CA LEU A 151 -2.37 -13.77 -9.83
C LEU A 151 -0.89 -14.03 -9.51
N ALA A 152 -0.17 -14.64 -10.45
CA ALA A 152 1.24 -14.98 -10.32
C ALA A 152 2.15 -13.77 -9.99
N LEU A 153 1.78 -12.55 -10.42
CA LEU A 153 2.53 -11.35 -10.04
C LEU A 153 2.38 -11.01 -8.55
N ALA A 154 1.18 -11.18 -7.98
CA ALA A 154 0.95 -10.93 -6.56
C ALA A 154 1.62 -11.96 -5.66
N ASP A 155 1.73 -13.20 -6.12
CA ASP A 155 2.33 -14.31 -5.36
C ASP A 155 3.87 -14.24 -5.32
N ARG A 156 4.47 -13.39 -6.15
CA ARG A 156 5.92 -13.11 -6.12
C ARG A 156 6.35 -12.14 -5.01
N PHE A 157 5.40 -11.42 -4.42
CA PHE A 157 5.68 -10.64 -3.23
C PHE A 157 5.76 -11.56 -2.01
N GLY A 158 6.85 -11.52 -1.28
CA GLY A 158 7.01 -12.33 -0.07
C GLY A 158 6.02 -11.97 1.04
N LEU A 159 5.46 -10.75 1.01
CA LEU A 159 4.34 -10.32 1.85
C LEU A 159 3.21 -9.73 0.99
N SER A 160 2.10 -10.43 0.93
CA SER A 160 0.86 -9.96 0.28
C SER A 160 -0.21 -9.72 1.34
N ILE A 161 -0.53 -8.45 1.59
CA ILE A 161 -1.33 -7.99 2.74
C ILE A 161 -2.63 -7.37 2.24
N GLY A 162 -3.77 -7.99 2.61
CA GLY A 162 -5.11 -7.52 2.23
C GLY A 162 -5.68 -6.49 3.20
N PHE A 163 -6.33 -5.46 2.64
CA PHE A 163 -7.10 -4.45 3.37
C PHE A 163 -8.56 -4.53 2.94
N HIS A 164 -9.40 -5.07 3.80
CA HIS A 164 -10.80 -5.27 3.52
C HIS A 164 -11.61 -3.98 3.66
N ALA A 165 -12.83 -3.99 3.13
CA ALA A 165 -13.75 -2.87 3.31
C ALA A 165 -14.08 -2.69 4.80
N CYS A 166 -14.19 -1.42 5.20
CA CYS A 166 -14.48 -1.02 6.56
C CYS A 166 -15.92 -1.37 6.93
N SER A 167 -16.14 -2.13 7.99
CA SER A 167 -17.45 -2.32 8.59
C SER A 167 -17.96 -1.01 9.22
N GLN A 168 -19.21 -0.99 9.69
CA GLN A 168 -19.73 0.17 10.41
C GLN A 168 -18.97 0.38 11.73
N ASP A 169 -18.73 -0.69 12.47
CA ASP A 169 -18.07 -0.65 13.76
C ASP A 169 -16.61 -0.23 13.62
N ASP A 170 -15.89 -0.73 12.59
CA ASP A 170 -14.55 -0.29 12.28
C ASP A 170 -14.51 1.20 11.95
N TYR A 171 -15.48 1.69 11.16
CA TYR A 171 -15.56 3.10 10.80
C TYR A 171 -15.75 3.99 12.04
N LEU A 172 -16.67 3.61 12.93
CA LEU A 172 -16.92 4.34 14.18
C LEU A 172 -15.69 4.28 15.10
N ALA A 173 -15.02 3.14 15.19
CA ALA A 173 -13.77 2.99 15.95
C ALA A 173 -12.65 3.90 15.40
N ILE A 174 -12.53 4.02 14.07
CA ILE A 174 -11.57 4.91 13.42
C ILE A 174 -11.90 6.38 13.74
N VAL A 175 -13.16 6.80 13.62
CA VAL A 175 -13.62 8.15 13.99
C VAL A 175 -13.31 8.44 15.46
N GLY A 176 -13.72 7.54 16.36
CA GLY A 176 -13.46 7.67 17.79
C GLY A 176 -11.98 7.78 18.13
N GLY A 177 -11.14 6.99 17.47
CA GLY A 177 -9.69 7.05 17.66
C GLY A 177 -9.07 8.38 17.22
N TYR A 178 -9.52 8.95 16.12
CA TYR A 178 -9.07 10.29 15.69
C TYR A 178 -9.60 11.40 16.60
N CYS A 179 -10.89 11.35 16.97
CA CYS A 179 -11.49 12.34 17.87
C CYS A 179 -10.82 12.33 19.24
N ALA A 180 -10.54 11.15 19.80
CA ALA A 180 -9.83 11.03 21.07
C ALA A 180 -8.42 11.65 21.02
N ALA A 181 -7.68 11.45 19.92
CA ALA A 181 -6.36 12.01 19.72
C ALA A 181 -6.34 13.55 19.62
N LEU A 182 -7.45 14.14 19.17
CA LEU A 182 -7.61 15.60 19.02
C LEU A 182 -8.46 16.24 20.14
N GLY A 183 -8.95 15.47 21.10
CA GLY A 183 -9.83 15.95 22.16
C GLY A 183 -11.18 16.47 21.67
N LEU A 184 -11.70 15.92 20.57
CA LEU A 184 -12.94 16.33 19.93
C LEU A 184 -14.12 15.51 20.44
N ALA A 185 -15.23 16.17 20.78
CA ALA A 185 -16.53 15.51 20.94
C ALA A 185 -17.12 15.18 19.58
N TRP A 186 -17.81 14.03 19.49
CA TRP A 186 -18.43 13.57 18.24
C TRP A 186 -19.70 12.75 18.53
N ASP A 187 -20.56 12.67 17.54
CA ASP A 187 -21.79 11.89 17.58
C ASP A 187 -21.76 10.78 16.52
N GLN A 188 -22.21 9.57 16.91
CA GLN A 188 -22.20 8.40 16.02
C GLN A 188 -23.17 8.54 14.86
N ALA A 189 -24.36 9.13 15.09
CA ALA A 189 -25.36 9.30 14.03
C ALA A 189 -24.86 10.30 12.98
N GLU A 190 -24.23 11.39 13.41
CA GLU A 190 -23.62 12.36 12.52
C GLU A 190 -22.48 11.74 11.68
N ALA A 191 -21.61 10.93 12.31
CA ALA A 191 -20.52 10.24 11.61
C ALA A 191 -21.07 9.27 10.54
N LEU A 192 -22.12 8.52 10.85
CA LEU A 192 -22.75 7.59 9.90
C LEU A 192 -23.43 8.33 8.75
N GLU A 193 -24.13 9.44 9.04
CA GLU A 193 -24.75 10.27 8.01
C GLU A 193 -23.69 10.88 7.07
N TRP A 194 -22.54 11.31 7.62
CA TRP A 194 -21.41 11.76 6.83
C TRP A 194 -20.89 10.70 5.87
N ALA A 195 -20.70 9.47 6.39
CA ALA A 195 -20.25 8.34 5.56
C ALA A 195 -21.26 7.99 4.47
N LYS A 196 -22.57 8.02 4.79
CA LYS A 196 -23.66 7.77 3.85
C LYS A 196 -23.64 8.78 2.69
N ARG A 197 -23.49 10.08 2.97
CA ARG A 197 -23.39 11.14 1.96
C ARG A 197 -22.16 10.95 1.04
N ARG A 198 -21.08 10.37 1.56
CA ARG A 198 -19.86 10.09 0.79
C ARG A 198 -19.89 8.74 0.06
N GLY A 199 -20.92 7.94 0.25
CA GLY A 199 -21.10 6.63 -0.38
C GLY A 199 -20.07 5.58 0.04
N ALA A 200 -19.30 5.82 1.10
CA ALA A 200 -18.26 4.91 1.55
C ALA A 200 -17.93 5.05 3.04
N ARG A 201 -17.56 3.94 3.65
CA ARG A 201 -16.94 3.88 4.98
C ARG A 201 -15.46 3.52 4.81
N SER A 202 -14.58 4.41 5.21
CA SER A 202 -13.14 4.22 5.10
C SER A 202 -12.38 5.13 6.05
N GLY A 203 -11.11 4.84 6.32
CA GLY A 203 -10.25 5.72 7.11
C GLY A 203 -10.12 7.14 6.53
N ARG A 204 -10.17 7.28 5.19
CA ARG A 204 -10.19 8.61 4.53
C ARG A 204 -11.46 9.38 4.85
N VAL A 205 -12.62 8.73 4.77
CA VAL A 205 -13.91 9.38 5.07
C VAL A 205 -14.02 9.72 6.54
N ALA A 206 -13.50 8.86 7.43
CA ALA A 206 -13.42 9.13 8.87
C ALA A 206 -12.53 10.37 9.15
N TRP A 207 -11.35 10.45 8.53
CA TRP A 207 -10.48 11.60 8.68
C TRP A 207 -11.12 12.91 8.18
N GLN A 208 -11.82 12.86 7.04
CA GLN A 208 -12.55 14.02 6.51
C GLN A 208 -13.65 14.50 7.48
N PHE A 209 -14.36 13.57 8.14
CA PHE A 209 -15.34 13.92 9.17
C PHE A 209 -14.68 14.58 10.38
N VAL A 210 -13.58 14.02 10.85
CA VAL A 210 -12.83 14.58 11.99
C VAL A 210 -12.24 15.95 11.66
N THR A 211 -11.75 16.15 10.45
CA THR A 211 -11.29 17.46 9.96
C THR A 211 -12.42 18.51 10.00
N GLU A 212 -13.63 18.10 9.59
CA GLU A 212 -14.81 18.97 9.67
C GLU A 212 -15.13 19.34 11.13
N LEU A 213 -15.12 18.36 12.04
CA LEU A 213 -15.35 18.61 13.47
C LEU A 213 -14.28 19.53 14.07
N ALA A 214 -13.02 19.31 13.74
CA ALA A 214 -11.93 20.18 14.21
C ALA A 214 -12.11 21.61 13.71
N GLY A 215 -12.46 21.79 12.44
CA GLY A 215 -12.75 23.12 11.88
C GLY A 215 -13.91 23.83 12.60
N ARG A 216 -14.99 23.11 12.92
CA ARG A 216 -16.11 23.68 13.72
C ARG A 216 -15.70 24.06 15.13
N ALA A 217 -14.75 23.32 15.72
CA ALA A 217 -14.19 23.59 17.03
C ALA A 217 -13.10 24.70 17.02
N GLY A 218 -12.79 25.26 15.85
CA GLY A 218 -11.72 26.25 15.71
C GLY A 218 -10.31 25.67 15.89
N GLN A 219 -10.16 24.35 15.74
CA GLN A 219 -8.87 23.67 15.86
C GLN A 219 -8.26 23.44 14.47
N PHE A 220 -6.93 23.48 14.43
CA PHE A 220 -6.14 23.07 13.28
C PHE A 220 -5.73 21.60 13.44
N CYS A 221 -5.91 20.77 12.42
CA CYS A 221 -5.54 19.34 12.45
C CYS A 221 -4.67 18.91 11.26
#